data_c8e54c5fbbd3a057587b79284f8fc033
#
_entry.id   c8e54c5fbbd3a057587b79284f8fc033
#
_cell.length_a   1.000
_cell.length_b   1.000
_cell.length_c   1.000
_cell.angle_alpha   90.00
_cell.angle_beta   90.00
_cell.angle_gamma   90.00
#
_symmetry.space_group_name_H-M   'P 1'
#
loop_
_entity.id
_entity.type
_entity.pdbx_description
1 polymer ?
#
loop_
_entity_poly.entity_id
_entity_poly.type
_entity_poly.pdbx_seq_one_letter_code
_entity_poly.pdbx_strand_id
1 'polypeptide(L)'
;MRKVAVVLMVVGLVVFMVSAMALAQEKAAPKAEHKYIGAAKCKMCHNSAAKGEQFKKWSESAHAKAFAALASPEALEVGKKLGVEKPQESEKCLVCHVTAFGAPATSKEATLTKEEGISCETCHGPGSDYKDMKVMKDHQAALAAGMTVPDEKLCVTCHNEKSPTYKKFVYADFLKLIAHPNPAKQAK
;
A
#
# COMPACT_ATOMS: atom_id res chain seq x y z
N MET A 1 17.87 46.40 -47.88
CA MET A 1 16.49 46.00 -47.70
C MET A 1 16.32 44.47 -47.62
N ARG A 2 16.91 43.67 -48.49
CA ARG A 2 16.78 42.17 -48.42
C ARG A 2 17.29 41.51 -47.15
N LYS A 3 18.38 41.99 -46.56
CA LYS A 3 18.97 41.43 -45.31
C LYS A 3 18.10 41.68 -44.05
N VAL A 4 17.41 42.82 -43.99
CA VAL A 4 16.53 43.16 -42.87
C VAL A 4 15.25 42.32 -42.91
N ALA A 5 14.71 42.06 -44.09
CA ALA A 5 13.51 41.23 -44.27
C ALA A 5 13.76 39.77 -43.83
N VAL A 6 14.97 39.21 -44.13
CA VAL A 6 15.31 37.84 -43.71
C VAL A 6 15.47 37.73 -42.20
N VAL A 7 16.08 38.70 -41.52
CA VAL A 7 16.25 38.70 -40.07
C VAL A 7 14.90 38.78 -39.35
N LEU A 8 13.97 39.62 -39.83
CA LEU A 8 12.62 39.72 -39.25
C LEU A 8 11.82 38.43 -39.45
N MET A 9 11.99 37.74 -40.59
CA MET A 9 11.32 36.47 -40.85
C MET A 9 11.82 35.33 -39.93
N VAL A 10 13.14 35.26 -39.70
CA VAL A 10 13.75 34.25 -38.80
C VAL A 10 13.36 34.51 -37.36
N VAL A 11 13.36 35.77 -36.89
CA VAL A 11 12.93 36.12 -35.53
C VAL A 11 11.44 35.81 -35.32
N GLY A 12 10.60 36.08 -36.30
CA GLY A 12 9.17 35.74 -36.23
C GLY A 12 8.92 34.22 -36.11
N LEU A 13 9.69 33.42 -36.88
CA LEU A 13 9.57 31.97 -36.84
C LEU A 13 10.03 31.36 -35.52
N VAL A 14 11.12 31.88 -34.93
CA VAL A 14 11.62 31.43 -33.61
C VAL A 14 10.66 31.78 -32.51
N VAL A 15 10.08 32.98 -32.51
CA VAL A 15 9.07 33.39 -31.52
C VAL A 15 7.81 32.54 -31.62
N PHE A 16 7.38 32.18 -32.83
CA PHE A 16 6.20 31.33 -33.00
C PHE A 16 6.45 29.89 -32.54
N MET A 17 7.65 29.33 -32.77
CA MET A 17 8.00 28.00 -32.29
C MET A 17 8.11 27.93 -30.76
N VAL A 18 8.65 28.96 -30.10
CA VAL A 18 8.74 29.01 -28.64
C VAL A 18 7.34 29.14 -28.01
N SER A 19 6.44 29.89 -28.62
CA SER A 19 5.04 30.02 -28.14
C SER A 19 4.25 28.71 -28.29
N ALA A 20 4.51 27.90 -29.32
CA ALA A 20 3.87 26.60 -29.51
C ALA A 20 4.31 25.55 -28.49
N MET A 21 5.57 25.61 -28.01
CA MET A 21 6.07 24.71 -26.96
C MET A 21 5.51 25.03 -25.55
N ALA A 22 5.11 26.27 -25.30
CA ALA A 22 4.55 26.67 -23.99
C ALA A 22 3.11 26.19 -23.77
N LEU A 23 2.38 25.80 -24.83
CA LEU A 23 0.99 25.33 -24.73
C LEU A 23 0.85 23.82 -24.48
N ALA A 24 1.93 23.04 -24.52
CA ALA A 24 1.89 21.59 -24.40
C ALA A 24 2.21 21.07 -22.98
N GLN A 25 2.30 21.92 -21.98
CA GLN A 25 2.34 21.49 -20.59
C GLN A 25 0.89 21.33 -20.07
N GLU A 26 0.24 20.30 -20.57
CA GLU A 26 -0.95 19.75 -19.93
C GLU A 26 -0.52 19.36 -18.52
N LYS A 27 -0.91 20.16 -17.53
CA LYS A 27 -0.77 19.83 -16.11
C LYS A 27 -1.49 18.50 -15.93
N ALA A 28 -0.72 17.40 -15.85
CA ALA A 28 -1.28 16.14 -15.41
C ALA A 28 -2.09 16.43 -14.14
N ALA A 29 -3.39 16.14 -14.16
CA ALA A 29 -4.23 16.28 -13.00
C ALA A 29 -3.51 15.57 -11.83
N PRO A 30 -3.48 16.15 -10.62
CA PRO A 30 -2.83 15.51 -9.49
C PRO A 30 -3.46 14.12 -9.37
N LYS A 31 -2.61 13.07 -9.49
CA LYS A 31 -3.04 11.68 -9.33
C LYS A 31 -3.76 11.62 -7.99
N ALA A 32 -5.02 11.22 -7.99
CA ALA A 32 -5.81 11.11 -6.77
C ALA A 32 -4.98 10.31 -5.75
N GLU A 33 -4.74 10.90 -4.58
CA GLU A 33 -3.95 10.27 -3.54
C GLU A 33 -4.83 9.22 -2.88
N HIS A 34 -4.61 7.94 -3.22
CA HIS A 34 -5.33 6.82 -2.62
C HIS A 34 -5.11 6.81 -1.11
N LYS A 35 -6.17 6.60 -0.33
CA LYS A 35 -6.11 6.62 1.13
C LYS A 35 -6.29 5.24 1.73
N TYR A 36 -5.54 4.99 2.80
CA TYR A 36 -5.73 3.84 3.66
C TYR A 36 -6.96 4.05 4.54
N ILE A 37 -7.87 3.09 4.55
CA ILE A 37 -9.21 3.23 5.14
C ILE A 37 -9.48 2.28 6.33
N GLY A 38 -8.53 1.37 6.62
CA GLY A 38 -8.63 0.40 7.71
C GLY A 38 -9.45 -0.86 7.36
N ALA A 39 -9.05 -1.97 7.98
CA ALA A 39 -9.60 -3.29 7.71
C ALA A 39 -11.11 -3.41 8.00
N ALA A 40 -11.64 -2.62 8.93
CA ALA A 40 -13.08 -2.61 9.24
C ALA A 40 -13.96 -2.30 8.03
N LYS A 41 -13.46 -1.50 7.07
CA LYS A 41 -14.17 -1.19 5.82
C LYS A 41 -14.22 -2.39 4.87
N CYS A 42 -13.25 -3.28 4.93
CA CYS A 42 -13.20 -4.50 4.12
C CYS A 42 -14.14 -5.58 4.67
N LYS A 43 -14.33 -5.63 6.00
CA LYS A 43 -15.17 -6.62 6.71
C LYS A 43 -16.56 -6.75 6.12
N MET A 44 -17.19 -5.62 5.75
CA MET A 44 -18.58 -5.59 5.29
C MET A 44 -18.84 -6.54 4.11
N CYS A 45 -17.85 -6.73 3.24
CA CYS A 45 -17.97 -7.59 2.06
C CYS A 45 -17.13 -8.86 2.12
N HIS A 46 -16.03 -8.85 2.89
CA HIS A 46 -15.03 -9.92 2.91
C HIS A 46 -15.11 -10.85 4.15
N ASN A 47 -16.25 -10.84 4.88
CA ASN A 47 -16.49 -11.72 6.03
C ASN A 47 -17.49 -12.86 5.72
N SER A 48 -17.91 -13.01 4.47
CA SER A 48 -18.88 -14.04 4.06
C SER A 48 -18.19 -15.37 3.82
N ALA A 49 -18.77 -16.47 4.35
CA ALA A 49 -18.31 -17.84 4.10
C ALA A 49 -18.29 -18.18 2.59
N ALA A 50 -19.32 -17.76 1.86
CA ALA A 50 -19.40 -17.96 0.41
C ALA A 50 -18.27 -17.27 -0.39
N LYS A 51 -17.61 -16.28 0.21
CA LYS A 51 -16.47 -15.57 -0.40
C LYS A 51 -15.10 -15.99 0.18
N GLY A 52 -15.08 -16.89 1.18
CA GLY A 52 -13.85 -17.41 1.76
C GLY A 52 -13.41 -16.75 3.06
N GLU A 53 -14.27 -15.97 3.73
CA GLU A 53 -14.04 -15.38 5.07
C GLU A 53 -12.70 -14.66 5.21
N GLN A 54 -12.29 -13.90 4.19
CA GLN A 54 -10.96 -13.27 4.13
C GLN A 54 -10.67 -12.43 5.38
N PHE A 55 -11.66 -11.62 5.84
CA PHE A 55 -11.50 -10.81 7.03
C PHE A 55 -11.28 -11.65 8.29
N LYS A 56 -12.04 -12.73 8.47
CA LYS A 56 -11.88 -13.63 9.61
C LYS A 56 -10.49 -14.28 9.60
N LYS A 57 -10.07 -14.84 8.48
CA LYS A 57 -8.73 -15.46 8.34
C LYS A 57 -7.62 -14.47 8.66
N TRP A 58 -7.73 -13.24 8.17
CA TRP A 58 -6.77 -12.20 8.52
C TRP A 58 -6.82 -11.87 10.02
N SER A 59 -7.99 -11.66 10.61
CA SER A 59 -8.12 -11.26 12.02
C SER A 59 -7.58 -12.31 13.00
N GLU A 60 -7.55 -13.57 12.62
CA GLU A 60 -6.99 -14.67 13.38
C GLU A 60 -5.47 -14.81 13.18
N SER A 61 -4.90 -14.20 12.15
CA SER A 61 -3.50 -14.32 11.75
C SER A 61 -2.53 -13.56 12.67
N ALA A 62 -1.25 -13.91 12.57
CA ALA A 62 -0.16 -13.18 13.22
C ALA A 62 -0.04 -11.73 12.70
N HIS A 63 -0.40 -11.47 11.44
CA HIS A 63 -0.37 -10.14 10.86
C HIS A 63 -1.34 -9.18 11.56
N ALA A 64 -2.58 -9.59 11.81
CA ALA A 64 -3.53 -8.75 12.56
C ALA A 64 -3.07 -8.48 14.01
N LYS A 65 -2.23 -9.33 14.56
CA LYS A 65 -1.69 -9.22 15.92
C LYS A 65 -0.31 -8.57 15.99
N ALA A 66 0.22 -8.13 14.84
CA ALA A 66 1.61 -7.68 14.74
C ALA A 66 1.94 -6.50 15.67
N PHE A 67 1.04 -5.50 15.78
CA PHE A 67 1.23 -4.39 16.71
C PHE A 67 1.13 -4.83 18.16
N ALA A 68 0.14 -5.66 18.50
CA ALA A 68 -0.04 -6.17 19.87
C ALA A 68 1.15 -7.02 20.32
N ALA A 69 1.78 -7.76 19.41
CA ALA A 69 2.96 -8.57 19.71
C ALA A 69 4.14 -7.75 20.22
N LEU A 70 4.23 -6.46 19.87
CA LEU A 70 5.29 -5.57 20.36
C LEU A 70 5.20 -5.26 21.86
N ALA A 71 4.09 -5.58 22.52
CA ALA A 71 3.94 -5.47 23.98
C ALA A 71 4.27 -6.76 24.73
N SER A 72 4.62 -7.84 24.03
CA SER A 72 4.94 -9.11 24.67
C SER A 72 6.26 -9.04 25.44
N PRO A 73 6.44 -9.89 26.48
CA PRO A 73 7.72 -9.99 27.18
C PRO A 73 8.90 -10.23 26.24
N GLU A 74 8.73 -11.08 25.23
CA GLU A 74 9.75 -11.37 24.23
C GLU A 74 10.12 -10.13 23.43
N ALA A 75 9.13 -9.33 23.00
CA ALA A 75 9.39 -8.09 22.27
C ALA A 75 10.11 -7.05 23.12
N LEU A 76 9.78 -6.96 24.43
CA LEU A 76 10.48 -6.09 25.38
C LEU A 76 11.95 -6.50 25.54
N GLU A 77 12.23 -7.79 25.65
CA GLU A 77 13.61 -8.30 25.74
C GLU A 77 14.40 -8.04 24.44
N VAL A 78 13.77 -8.20 23.27
CA VAL A 78 14.37 -7.83 21.99
C VAL A 78 14.62 -6.32 21.95
N GLY A 79 13.65 -5.52 22.39
CA GLY A 79 13.78 -4.06 22.49
C GLY A 79 15.00 -3.64 23.32
N LYS A 80 15.18 -4.20 24.52
CA LYS A 80 16.32 -3.94 25.37
C LYS A 80 17.65 -4.16 24.66
N LYS A 81 17.78 -5.29 23.92
CA LYS A 81 18.99 -5.61 23.15
C LYS A 81 19.28 -4.60 22.03
N LEU A 82 18.24 -3.94 21.52
CA LEU A 82 18.33 -2.93 20.45
C LEU A 82 18.37 -1.50 20.96
N GLY A 83 18.39 -1.28 22.29
CA GLY A 83 18.25 0.05 22.88
C GLY A 83 16.89 0.70 22.65
N VAL A 84 15.82 -0.10 22.56
CA VAL A 84 14.43 0.33 22.37
C VAL A 84 13.64 0.00 23.63
N GLU A 85 13.29 1.01 24.41
CA GLU A 85 12.54 0.83 25.65
C GLU A 85 11.07 0.47 25.40
N LYS A 86 10.47 1.07 24.38
CA LYS A 86 9.06 0.94 24.03
C LYS A 86 8.89 0.51 22.56
N PRO A 87 8.86 -0.80 22.28
CA PRO A 87 8.71 -1.29 20.92
C PRO A 87 7.47 -0.78 20.18
N GLN A 88 6.34 -0.59 20.88
CA GLN A 88 5.09 -0.06 20.31
C GLN A 88 5.14 1.45 19.97
N GLU A 89 6.21 2.15 20.33
CA GLU A 89 6.42 3.57 20.00
C GLU A 89 7.63 3.77 19.08
N SER A 90 8.41 2.72 18.83
CA SER A 90 9.64 2.78 18.05
C SER A 90 9.42 2.59 16.56
N GLU A 91 9.87 3.55 15.75
CA GLU A 91 9.87 3.44 14.28
C GLU A 91 10.57 2.19 13.77
N LYS A 92 11.65 1.74 14.46
CA LYS A 92 12.38 0.53 14.12
C LYS A 92 11.48 -0.72 14.12
N CYS A 93 10.44 -0.73 14.96
CA CYS A 93 9.50 -1.82 15.07
C CYS A 93 8.25 -1.57 14.20
N LEU A 94 7.70 -0.36 14.29
CA LEU A 94 6.42 -0.02 13.69
C LEU A 94 6.43 -0.13 12.17
N VAL A 95 7.58 0.08 11.51
CA VAL A 95 7.71 -0.05 10.05
C VAL A 95 7.30 -1.44 9.51
N CYS A 96 7.46 -2.49 10.32
CA CYS A 96 7.07 -3.86 9.99
C CYS A 96 5.83 -4.35 10.76
N HIS A 97 5.34 -3.59 11.73
CA HIS A 97 4.27 -4.02 12.62
C HIS A 97 3.00 -3.17 12.52
N VAL A 98 2.99 -2.12 11.68
CA VAL A 98 1.84 -1.22 11.50
C VAL A 98 1.64 -0.90 10.02
N THR A 99 0.42 -1.07 9.55
CA THR A 99 0.02 -0.72 8.18
C THR A 99 0.22 0.76 7.91
N ALA A 100 0.78 1.08 6.75
CA ALA A 100 1.03 2.46 6.30
C ALA A 100 1.85 3.30 7.30
N PHE A 101 2.69 2.66 8.15
CA PHE A 101 3.63 3.40 8.98
C PHE A 101 4.55 4.24 8.10
N GLY A 102 4.75 5.51 8.47
CA GLY A 102 5.56 6.45 7.66
C GLY A 102 4.83 7.06 6.45
N ALA A 103 3.65 6.57 6.06
CA ALA A 103 2.85 7.26 5.05
C ALA A 103 2.33 8.61 5.59
N PRO A 104 2.15 9.63 4.72
CA PRO A 104 1.60 10.93 5.12
C PRO A 104 0.26 10.80 5.84
N ALA A 105 -0.01 11.68 6.80
CA ALA A 105 -1.30 11.69 7.51
C ALA A 105 -2.48 11.93 6.55
N THR A 106 -2.27 12.71 5.48
CA THR A 106 -3.26 13.01 4.44
C THR A 106 -3.70 11.76 3.65
N SER A 107 -2.85 10.73 3.59
CA SER A 107 -3.15 9.46 2.92
C SER A 107 -3.78 8.41 3.86
N LYS A 108 -4.21 8.79 5.05
CA LYS A 108 -4.83 7.90 6.03
C LYS A 108 -6.19 8.45 6.47
N GLU A 109 -7.22 7.60 6.46
CA GLU A 109 -8.48 7.92 7.11
C GLU A 109 -8.41 7.63 8.62
N ALA A 110 -9.22 8.31 9.41
CA ALA A 110 -9.28 8.11 10.86
C ALA A 110 -9.72 6.68 11.27
N THR A 111 -10.26 5.93 10.34
CA THR A 111 -10.66 4.52 10.53
C THR A 111 -9.50 3.53 10.45
N LEU A 112 -8.34 3.92 9.91
CA LEU A 112 -7.11 3.14 10.00
C LEU A 112 -6.47 3.35 11.36
N THR A 113 -6.26 2.29 12.13
CA THR A 113 -5.58 2.35 13.42
C THR A 113 -4.36 1.46 13.47
N LYS A 114 -3.40 1.77 14.34
CA LYS A 114 -2.18 0.98 14.51
C LYS A 114 -2.45 -0.40 15.14
N GLU A 115 -3.54 -0.52 15.87
CA GLU A 115 -3.98 -1.75 16.51
C GLU A 115 -4.36 -2.85 15.54
N GLU A 116 -4.66 -2.50 14.28
CA GLU A 116 -4.89 -3.47 13.20
C GLU A 116 -3.63 -4.25 12.81
N GLY A 117 -2.45 -3.79 13.24
CA GLY A 117 -1.18 -4.41 12.86
C GLY A 117 -0.92 -4.30 11.36
N ILE A 118 -0.60 -5.44 10.74
CA ILE A 118 -0.45 -5.55 9.28
C ILE A 118 -1.79 -5.94 8.69
N SER A 119 -2.53 -4.94 8.20
CA SER A 119 -3.90 -5.10 7.72
C SER A 119 -3.97 -5.45 6.23
N CYS A 120 -5.20 -5.60 5.74
CA CYS A 120 -5.51 -5.89 4.34
C CYS A 120 -4.75 -4.97 3.37
N GLU A 121 -4.67 -3.70 3.71
CA GLU A 121 -4.12 -2.66 2.84
C GLU A 121 -2.59 -2.66 2.75
N THR A 122 -1.89 -3.33 3.67
CA THR A 122 -0.44 -3.57 3.50
C THR A 122 -0.17 -4.43 2.27
N CYS A 123 -1.04 -5.42 2.04
CA CYS A 123 -0.90 -6.36 0.93
C CYS A 123 -1.66 -5.90 -0.32
N HIS A 124 -2.83 -5.28 -0.14
CA HIS A 124 -3.74 -4.95 -1.24
C HIS A 124 -3.74 -3.47 -1.63
N GLY A 125 -2.90 -2.65 -1.01
CA GLY A 125 -2.84 -1.21 -1.29
C GLY A 125 -3.98 -0.41 -0.64
N PRO A 126 -3.92 0.94 -0.68
CA PRO A 126 -4.87 1.84 -0.05
C PRO A 126 -6.26 1.73 -0.68
N GLY A 127 -7.28 1.46 0.15
CA GLY A 127 -8.60 0.99 -0.26
C GLY A 127 -9.61 2.04 -0.68
N SER A 128 -9.31 3.35 -0.52
CA SER A 128 -10.32 4.41 -0.70
C SER A 128 -11.08 4.33 -2.02
N ASP A 129 -10.38 4.04 -3.11
CA ASP A 129 -10.93 4.17 -4.46
C ASP A 129 -11.41 2.83 -5.03
N TYR A 130 -10.85 1.70 -4.58
CA TYR A 130 -11.29 0.39 -5.05
C TYR A 130 -12.29 -0.32 -4.13
N LYS A 131 -12.59 0.23 -2.92
CA LYS A 131 -13.59 -0.37 -2.00
C LYS A 131 -15.01 -0.40 -2.57
N ASP A 132 -15.34 0.49 -3.51
CA ASP A 132 -16.65 0.52 -4.13
C ASP A 132 -16.96 -0.80 -4.83
N MET A 133 -18.19 -1.32 -4.64
CA MET A 133 -18.59 -2.62 -5.17
C MET A 133 -18.53 -2.68 -6.70
N LYS A 134 -18.75 -1.56 -7.40
CA LYS A 134 -18.67 -1.54 -8.87
C LYS A 134 -17.24 -1.71 -9.33
N VAL A 135 -16.28 -1.02 -8.65
CA VAL A 135 -14.85 -1.14 -8.94
C VAL A 135 -14.33 -2.51 -8.53
N MET A 136 -14.68 -2.99 -7.32
CA MET A 136 -14.18 -4.27 -6.79
C MET A 136 -14.62 -5.50 -7.58
N LYS A 137 -15.74 -5.44 -8.31
CA LYS A 137 -16.21 -6.54 -9.18
C LYS A 137 -15.38 -6.67 -10.45
N ASP A 138 -14.75 -5.60 -10.90
CA ASP A 138 -13.85 -5.56 -12.05
C ASP A 138 -12.40 -5.50 -11.56
N HIS A 139 -11.65 -6.59 -11.79
CA HIS A 139 -10.28 -6.71 -11.33
C HIS A 139 -9.35 -5.65 -11.95
N GLN A 140 -9.54 -5.34 -13.23
CA GLN A 140 -8.71 -4.34 -13.91
C GLN A 140 -9.03 -2.93 -13.41
N ALA A 141 -10.30 -2.62 -13.20
CA ALA A 141 -10.72 -1.36 -12.60
C ALA A 141 -10.16 -1.22 -11.16
N ALA A 142 -10.17 -2.29 -10.38
CA ALA A 142 -9.62 -2.28 -9.02
C ALA A 142 -8.10 -2.04 -9.02
N LEU A 143 -7.35 -2.68 -9.94
CA LEU A 143 -5.91 -2.42 -10.10
C LEU A 143 -5.65 -0.96 -10.52
N ALA A 144 -6.42 -0.44 -11.46
CA ALA A 144 -6.30 0.96 -11.89
C ALA A 144 -6.63 1.95 -10.76
N ALA A 145 -7.50 1.56 -9.82
CA ALA A 145 -7.87 2.32 -8.64
C ALA A 145 -6.93 2.10 -7.43
N GLY A 146 -5.74 1.54 -7.63
CA GLY A 146 -4.69 1.41 -6.62
C GLY A 146 -4.66 0.09 -5.86
N MET A 147 -5.51 -0.89 -6.21
CA MET A 147 -5.37 -2.23 -5.65
C MET A 147 -4.08 -2.90 -6.10
N THR A 148 -3.43 -3.60 -5.20
CA THR A 148 -2.24 -4.40 -5.49
C THR A 148 -2.50 -5.89 -5.28
N VAL A 149 -1.75 -6.72 -6.02
CA VAL A 149 -1.70 -8.17 -5.80
C VAL A 149 -0.37 -8.47 -5.13
N PRO A 150 -0.39 -8.99 -3.88
CA PRO A 150 0.83 -9.24 -3.14
C PRO A 150 1.66 -10.36 -3.78
N ASP A 151 2.97 -10.16 -3.81
CA ASP A 151 3.97 -11.13 -4.25
C ASP A 151 5.07 -11.33 -3.20
N GLU A 152 6.04 -12.18 -3.49
CA GLU A 152 7.16 -12.45 -2.59
C GLU A 152 7.97 -11.18 -2.28
N LYS A 153 8.12 -10.26 -3.25
CA LYS A 153 8.88 -9.02 -3.07
C LYS A 153 8.29 -8.16 -1.97
N LEU A 154 6.96 -8.12 -1.89
CA LEU A 154 6.27 -7.42 -0.81
C LEU A 154 6.55 -8.10 0.54
N CYS A 155 6.46 -9.43 0.62
CA CYS A 155 6.67 -10.15 1.86
C CYS A 155 8.06 -9.91 2.46
N VAL A 156 9.10 -9.96 1.63
CA VAL A 156 10.48 -9.76 2.08
C VAL A 156 10.83 -8.33 2.45
N THR A 157 9.93 -7.36 2.27
CA THR A 157 10.14 -6.01 2.82
C THR A 157 10.19 -6.01 4.35
N CYS A 158 9.47 -6.95 5.00
CA CYS A 158 9.45 -7.14 6.44
C CYS A 158 10.09 -8.47 6.87
N HIS A 159 9.90 -9.55 6.09
CA HIS A 159 10.46 -10.88 6.38
C HIS A 159 11.89 -11.01 5.85
N ASN A 160 12.83 -10.29 6.46
CA ASN A 160 14.25 -10.24 6.06
C ASN A 160 15.18 -10.12 7.28
N GLU A 161 16.47 -10.18 7.05
CA GLU A 161 17.53 -10.20 8.08
C GLU A 161 17.62 -8.93 8.94
N LYS A 162 16.93 -7.84 8.57
CA LYS A 162 16.85 -6.64 9.41
C LYS A 162 15.96 -6.86 10.63
N SER A 163 15.08 -7.87 10.59
CA SER A 163 14.31 -8.28 11.77
C SER A 163 15.21 -8.97 12.78
N PRO A 164 15.26 -8.53 14.03
CA PRO A 164 16.11 -9.13 15.07
C PRO A 164 15.68 -10.56 15.44
N THR A 165 14.50 -10.96 15.03
CA THR A 165 13.94 -12.32 15.25
C THR A 165 13.78 -13.08 13.94
N TYR A 166 14.48 -12.64 12.88
CA TYR A 166 14.38 -13.27 11.57
C TYR A 166 14.63 -14.77 11.62
N LYS A 167 13.75 -15.49 10.95
CA LYS A 167 13.92 -16.90 10.60
C LYS A 167 13.84 -17.01 9.09
N LYS A 168 14.53 -17.99 8.52
CA LYS A 168 14.53 -18.22 7.07
C LYS A 168 13.09 -18.18 6.53
N PHE A 169 12.82 -17.23 5.65
CA PHE A 169 11.53 -17.05 5.01
C PHE A 169 11.47 -17.90 3.74
N VAL A 170 10.45 -18.76 3.64
CA VAL A 170 10.15 -19.56 2.46
C VAL A 170 8.77 -19.18 1.99
N TYR A 171 8.68 -18.38 0.93
CA TYR A 171 7.43 -17.78 0.44
C TYR A 171 6.29 -18.79 0.29
N ALA A 172 6.55 -19.93 -0.36
CA ALA A 172 5.53 -20.94 -0.62
C ALA A 172 4.90 -21.52 0.66
N ASP A 173 5.67 -21.62 1.75
CA ASP A 173 5.18 -22.16 3.02
C ASP A 173 4.42 -21.10 3.82
N PHE A 174 4.96 -19.89 3.89
CA PHE A 174 4.30 -18.79 4.59
C PHE A 174 3.02 -18.34 3.90
N LEU A 175 2.97 -18.37 2.56
CA LEU A 175 1.76 -18.07 1.80
C LEU A 175 0.59 -18.97 2.19
N LYS A 176 0.82 -20.26 2.44
CA LYS A 176 -0.23 -21.19 2.87
C LYS A 176 -0.91 -20.78 4.17
N LEU A 177 -0.18 -20.09 5.06
CA LEU A 177 -0.69 -19.65 6.37
C LEU A 177 -1.62 -18.44 6.28
N ILE A 178 -1.48 -17.62 5.23
CA ILE A 178 -2.21 -16.37 5.09
C ILE A 178 -3.12 -16.33 3.86
N ALA A 179 -3.00 -17.28 2.94
CA ALA A 179 -3.82 -17.30 1.74
C ALA A 179 -5.32 -17.40 2.08
N HIS A 180 -6.11 -16.53 1.50
CA HIS A 180 -7.56 -16.44 1.71
C HIS A 180 -8.30 -16.28 0.36
N PRO A 181 -8.14 -17.24 -0.56
CA PRO A 181 -8.74 -17.14 -1.88
C PRO A 181 -10.27 -17.13 -1.81
N ASN A 182 -10.88 -16.52 -2.83
CA ASN A 182 -12.33 -16.58 -2.99
C ASN A 182 -12.71 -17.90 -3.67
N PRO A 183 -13.44 -18.81 -3.01
CA PRO A 183 -13.81 -20.12 -3.57
C PRO A 183 -14.58 -20.02 -4.89
N ALA A 184 -15.44 -19.01 -5.02
CA ALA A 184 -16.23 -18.81 -6.24
C ALA A 184 -15.39 -18.41 -7.46
N LYS A 185 -14.15 -17.96 -7.27
CA LYS A 185 -13.21 -17.63 -8.36
C LYS A 185 -12.26 -18.77 -8.70
N GLN A 186 -12.16 -19.78 -7.85
CA GLN A 186 -11.31 -20.96 -8.08
C GLN A 186 -12.03 -22.06 -8.88
N ALA A 187 -13.35 -22.03 -8.94
CA ALA A 187 -14.20 -23.03 -9.61
C ALA A 187 -14.40 -22.77 -11.12
N LYS A 188 -13.54 -21.92 -11.74
CA LYS A 188 -13.62 -21.65 -13.19
C LYS A 188 -12.43 -22.21 -13.94
#